data_fb5cb593bf1fcb2870c6a1146ae373d3
#
_entry.id   fb5cb593bf1fcb2870c6a1146ae373d3
#
_cell.length_a   1.000
_cell.length_b   1.000
_cell.length_c   1.000
_cell.angle_alpha   90.00
_cell.angle_beta   90.00
_cell.angle_gamma   90.00
#
_symmetry.space_group_name_H-M   'P 1'
#
loop_
_entity.id
_entity.type
_entity.pdbx_description
1 polymer ?
#
loop_
_entity_poly.entity_id
_entity_poly.type
_entity_poly.pdbx_seq_one_letter_code
_entity_poly.pdbx_strand_id
1 'polypeptide(L)'
;MRYGSLASALALVATCACAQTNSTAPGMAAQAAPQSFRDRLPQDEIIYFVLPDRFANGDKANDRGGLRGDRMVTGFDPTHRGFYHGGDLKGLTERLDYIQELGATAIWFAPVFKNKPVQGDPGNPGSFSAGYHGYWVTDFTQVDPHFGTNAEFKAFVDAAHARGMKVYMDIITNHTADVIRYREGDATKYAYRSKADYPYSARGGPGGARINEGFAGDEDESEANFAKLTHPTYAYTPYVPEGERDVKVPAWLNDPIYYHNRGDTFWVGEASRHGDFVGLDDLFTEHPRVLAGMIAIYGDWIDRFGIDGFRIDTAKHVNSSFWQAFVPAMQARARARGIPNFHIFGEIAFQEPRATLAAQIMAESGLPSALDMGFASAAQQVVSGKAAPQVLAEFLEQDVIYPGGAQTTVQLPTFLGNHDFGRFSMFVKQGNPQMSPDELLARTVLGHAMMLTLRGVPTIYYGDEQGFVSDGNDQLAREPLFASRTAVYNDNDLIGTDATTARDNYDRDHPLYRAVAALSAVRRASPALRRGLTIVRGADHERAGLLAVERHDAQSGERVLVAFNTSDAPISRNIVVEGTARRVTGLAGRCPAAVTTPGTVRLTIPAFGHAVCRLDG
;
A
#
# COMPACT_ATOMS: atom_id res chain seq x y z
N MET A 1 -25.45 -41.43 -57.01
CA MET A 1 -24.69 -42.38 -57.88
C MET A 1 -23.46 -42.83 -57.08
N ARG A 2 -23.50 -44.12 -56.75
CA ARG A 2 -22.44 -45.14 -56.79
C ARG A 2 -21.08 -44.75 -56.13
N TYR A 3 -20.77 -45.34 -54.97
CA TYR A 3 -20.05 -46.61 -54.65
C TYR A 3 -18.52 -46.54 -54.81
N GLY A 4 -17.84 -47.01 -53.75
CA GLY A 4 -16.55 -47.57 -53.79
C GLY A 4 -15.81 -47.70 -52.43
N SER A 5 -16.13 -48.78 -51.71
CA SER A 5 -15.34 -49.27 -50.57
C SER A 5 -14.07 -49.95 -51.08
N LEU A 6 -13.00 -49.94 -50.23
CA LEU A 6 -12.08 -51.10 -50.14
C LEU A 6 -11.35 -51.04 -48.77
N ALA A 7 -11.58 -52.09 -48.00
CA ALA A 7 -10.85 -52.45 -46.78
C ALA A 7 -9.61 -53.29 -47.15
N SER A 8 -8.56 -53.15 -46.37
CA SER A 8 -7.51 -54.18 -46.29
C SER A 8 -6.99 -54.27 -44.85
N ALA A 9 -7.22 -55.42 -44.28
CA ALA A 9 -6.68 -55.91 -43.02
C ALA A 9 -5.24 -56.41 -43.20
N LEU A 10 -4.37 -56.17 -42.21
CA LEU A 10 -3.17 -56.99 -42.02
C LEU A 10 -2.94 -57.23 -40.52
N ALA A 11 -2.51 -58.46 -40.27
CA ALA A 11 -2.57 -59.19 -39.02
C ALA A 11 -1.46 -58.80 -37.99
N LEU A 12 -1.83 -58.99 -36.72
CA LEU A 12 -0.93 -58.99 -35.56
C LEU A 12 -0.01 -60.22 -35.58
N VAL A 13 1.26 -59.99 -35.20
CA VAL A 13 2.14 -61.01 -34.60
C VAL A 13 2.52 -60.51 -33.22
N ALA A 14 2.11 -61.24 -32.19
CA ALA A 14 2.47 -61.03 -30.81
C ALA A 14 3.78 -61.77 -30.49
N THR A 15 4.81 -61.07 -30.00
CA THR A 15 5.98 -61.67 -29.35
C THR A 15 5.97 -61.28 -27.90
N CYS A 16 5.82 -62.29 -27.03
CA CYS A 16 6.01 -62.19 -25.59
C CYS A 16 7.51 -62.02 -25.28
N ALA A 17 7.90 -60.92 -24.65
CA ALA A 17 9.20 -60.79 -24.02
C ALA A 17 9.02 -60.61 -22.50
N CYS A 18 9.53 -61.54 -21.71
CA CYS A 18 9.62 -61.45 -20.26
C CYS A 18 10.55 -60.29 -19.88
N ALA A 19 10.04 -59.30 -19.21
CA ALA A 19 10.85 -58.25 -18.58
C ALA A 19 11.14 -58.61 -17.14
N GLN A 20 12.42 -58.71 -16.82
CA GLN A 20 12.94 -58.83 -15.47
C GLN A 20 12.66 -57.55 -14.67
N THR A 21 12.06 -57.69 -13.52
CA THR A 21 11.85 -56.60 -12.54
C THR A 21 13.18 -56.30 -11.84
N ASN A 22 13.84 -55.24 -12.26
CA ASN A 22 14.88 -54.62 -11.44
C ASN A 22 14.22 -53.72 -10.40
N SER A 23 14.24 -54.13 -9.15
CA SER A 23 13.91 -53.30 -7.98
C SER A 23 14.97 -52.23 -7.84
N THR A 24 14.67 -51.01 -8.31
CA THR A 24 15.43 -49.81 -7.93
C THR A 24 14.89 -49.29 -6.61
N ALA A 25 15.80 -49.16 -5.62
CA ALA A 25 15.54 -48.49 -4.35
C ALA A 25 14.92 -47.09 -4.56
N PRO A 26 14.06 -46.62 -3.64
CA PRO A 26 13.48 -45.27 -3.76
C PRO A 26 14.62 -44.24 -3.72
N GLY A 27 14.79 -43.55 -4.86
CA GLY A 27 15.72 -42.44 -4.97
C GLY A 27 15.35 -41.38 -3.91
N MET A 28 16.33 -40.98 -3.12
CA MET A 28 16.21 -39.82 -2.25
C MET A 28 15.72 -38.64 -3.11
N ALA A 29 14.51 -38.15 -2.82
CA ALA A 29 14.00 -36.91 -3.40
C ALA A 29 15.07 -35.83 -3.18
N ALA A 30 15.58 -35.26 -4.26
CA ALA A 30 16.48 -34.14 -4.18
C ALA A 30 15.81 -33.08 -3.31
N GLN A 31 16.42 -32.72 -2.17
CA GLN A 31 15.96 -31.59 -1.36
C GLN A 31 15.95 -30.40 -2.28
N ALA A 32 14.74 -29.83 -2.50
CA ALA A 32 14.60 -28.58 -3.23
C ALA A 32 15.52 -27.54 -2.57
N ALA A 33 16.31 -26.83 -3.37
CA ALA A 33 17.15 -25.76 -2.88
C ALA A 33 16.28 -24.80 -2.05
N PRO A 34 16.79 -24.24 -0.94
CA PRO A 34 16.02 -23.32 -0.13
C PRO A 34 15.51 -22.18 -1.01
N GLN A 35 14.20 -22.00 -1.04
CA GLN A 35 13.54 -20.99 -1.87
C GLN A 35 14.02 -19.61 -1.44
N SER A 36 14.53 -18.81 -2.37
CA SER A 36 14.92 -17.41 -2.11
C SER A 36 13.73 -16.63 -1.56
N PHE A 37 13.97 -15.68 -0.65
CA PHE A 37 12.90 -14.78 -0.18
C PHE A 37 12.24 -14.02 -1.36
N ARG A 38 12.97 -13.79 -2.45
CA ARG A 38 12.47 -13.16 -3.68
C ARG A 38 11.49 -14.02 -4.47
N ASP A 39 11.53 -15.34 -4.26
CA ASP A 39 10.58 -16.26 -4.90
C ASP A 39 9.20 -16.26 -4.23
N ARG A 40 9.08 -15.70 -3.01
CA ARG A 40 7.77 -15.54 -2.37
C ARG A 40 6.87 -14.64 -3.21
N LEU A 41 5.59 -15.02 -3.33
CA LEU A 41 4.58 -14.25 -4.01
C LEU A 41 4.14 -13.04 -3.15
N PRO A 42 3.56 -11.98 -3.72
CA PRO A 42 3.06 -10.84 -2.95
C PRO A 42 2.15 -11.24 -1.79
N GLN A 43 1.22 -12.17 -1.99
CA GLN A 43 0.27 -12.66 -0.97
C GLN A 43 0.91 -13.45 0.18
N ASP A 44 2.17 -13.84 0.04
CA ASP A 44 2.93 -14.51 1.10
C ASP A 44 3.54 -13.53 2.10
N GLU A 45 3.54 -12.23 1.76
CA GLU A 45 4.15 -11.20 2.59
C GLU A 45 3.19 -10.69 3.66
N ILE A 46 3.79 -10.12 4.70
CA ILE A 46 3.16 -9.25 5.70
C ILE A 46 3.98 -7.97 5.67
N ILE A 47 3.35 -6.86 5.30
CA ILE A 47 4.01 -5.57 5.12
C ILE A 47 3.99 -4.80 6.43
N TYR A 48 5.12 -4.18 6.79
CA TYR A 48 5.20 -3.14 7.79
C TYR A 48 5.41 -1.80 7.10
N PHE A 49 4.42 -0.91 7.21
CA PHE A 49 4.49 0.44 6.63
C PHE A 49 5.03 1.43 7.64
N VAL A 50 6.06 2.19 7.26
CA VAL A 50 6.79 3.09 8.15
C VAL A 50 7.11 4.44 7.51
N LEU A 51 7.03 5.50 8.29
CA LEU A 51 7.62 6.80 7.96
C LEU A 51 9.01 6.88 8.61
N PRO A 52 10.12 6.96 7.82
CA PRO A 52 11.48 6.98 8.37
C PRO A 52 11.68 8.06 9.44
N ASP A 53 11.20 9.29 9.20
CA ASP A 53 11.29 10.40 10.16
C ASP A 53 10.65 10.11 11.53
N ARG A 54 9.72 9.18 11.59
CA ARG A 54 8.90 8.90 12.78
C ARG A 54 9.21 7.56 13.43
N PHE A 55 10.16 6.80 12.88
CA PHE A 55 10.41 5.45 13.37
C PHE A 55 11.53 5.39 14.40
N ALA A 56 12.75 5.80 14.05
CA ALA A 56 13.89 5.84 14.99
C ALA A 56 14.96 6.81 14.48
N ASN A 57 15.57 7.56 15.39
CA ASN A 57 16.69 8.46 15.12
C ASN A 57 18.02 7.73 15.41
N GLY A 58 18.74 7.35 14.38
CA GLY A 58 20.03 6.66 14.46
C GLY A 58 21.24 7.60 14.33
N ASP A 59 21.06 8.79 13.74
CA ASP A 59 22.10 9.77 13.54
C ASP A 59 21.61 11.22 13.70
N LYS A 60 21.79 11.77 14.90
CA LYS A 60 21.42 13.17 15.17
C LYS A 60 22.17 14.22 14.35
N ALA A 61 23.24 13.84 13.64
CA ALA A 61 23.98 14.78 12.80
C ALA A 61 23.22 15.13 11.52
N ASN A 62 22.33 14.23 11.06
CA ASN A 62 21.52 14.44 9.87
C ASN A 62 20.16 15.12 10.13
N ASP A 63 19.73 15.31 11.39
CA ASP A 63 18.40 15.86 11.78
C ASP A 63 18.01 17.12 10.98
N ARG A 64 18.98 17.91 10.55
CA ARG A 64 18.79 19.17 9.82
C ARG A 64 19.07 19.09 8.32
N GLY A 65 19.25 17.91 7.77
CA GLY A 65 19.55 17.72 6.34
C GLY A 65 20.82 18.44 5.87
N GLY A 66 21.81 18.66 6.74
CA GLY A 66 23.02 19.44 6.43
C GLY A 66 22.80 20.96 6.32
N LEU A 67 21.56 21.45 6.52
CA LEU A 67 21.20 22.86 6.44
C LEU A 67 21.48 23.59 7.75
N ARG A 68 21.66 24.92 7.66
CA ARG A 68 21.89 25.80 8.83
C ARG A 68 20.80 26.86 8.89
N GLY A 69 20.23 27.06 10.08
CA GLY A 69 19.17 28.05 10.32
C GLY A 69 18.11 27.55 11.28
N ASP A 70 17.00 28.25 11.30
CA ASP A 70 15.81 27.85 12.05
C ASP A 70 15.01 26.74 11.32
N ARG A 71 13.85 26.38 11.86
CA ARG A 71 12.97 25.36 11.27
C ARG A 71 12.45 25.72 9.88
N MET A 72 12.35 27.01 9.54
CA MET A 72 11.87 27.46 8.23
C MET A 72 12.90 27.23 7.11
N VAL A 73 14.17 27.07 7.49
CA VAL A 73 15.26 26.73 6.55
C VAL A 73 15.53 25.23 6.56
N THR A 74 15.62 24.66 7.76
CA THR A 74 16.06 23.26 7.94
C THR A 74 14.91 22.26 7.92
N GLY A 75 13.67 22.67 8.13
CA GLY A 75 12.56 21.75 8.32
C GLY A 75 12.55 21.00 9.67
N PHE A 76 13.57 21.16 10.53
CA PHE A 76 13.69 20.39 11.77
C PHE A 76 13.07 21.13 12.96
N ASP A 77 12.04 20.54 13.53
CA ASP A 77 11.43 20.94 14.81
C ASP A 77 10.64 19.78 15.43
N PRO A 78 11.24 18.97 16.30
CA PRO A 78 10.57 17.80 16.89
C PRO A 78 9.48 18.17 17.92
N THR A 79 9.22 19.46 18.14
CA THR A 79 8.11 19.93 18.99
C THR A 79 6.85 20.24 18.18
N HIS A 80 6.93 20.21 16.86
CA HIS A 80 5.83 20.56 15.96
C HIS A 80 5.50 19.40 14.99
N ARG A 81 4.25 18.94 15.00
CA ARG A 81 3.78 17.78 14.22
C ARG A 81 4.08 17.83 12.73
N GLY A 82 4.15 19.02 12.14
CA GLY A 82 4.36 19.22 10.69
C GLY A 82 5.83 19.39 10.28
N PHE A 83 6.80 19.10 11.15
CA PHE A 83 8.22 19.28 10.88
C PHE A 83 9.00 17.98 11.08
N TYR A 84 10.26 17.92 10.61
CA TYR A 84 11.11 16.75 10.84
C TYR A 84 11.35 16.54 12.33
N HIS A 85 11.32 15.27 12.76
CA HIS A 85 11.61 14.83 14.12
C HIS A 85 12.97 14.14 14.25
N GLY A 86 13.60 13.81 13.13
CA GLY A 86 14.95 13.29 13.06
C GLY A 86 15.06 11.77 12.96
N GLY A 87 13.98 11.04 12.71
CA GLY A 87 14.06 9.63 12.35
C GLY A 87 14.74 9.45 10.99
N ASP A 88 15.52 8.36 10.81
CA ASP A 88 16.37 8.17 9.65
C ASP A 88 16.57 6.68 9.25
N LEU A 89 17.27 6.46 8.14
CA LEU A 89 17.55 5.12 7.60
C LEU A 89 18.44 4.30 8.52
N LYS A 90 19.35 4.94 9.26
CA LYS A 90 20.21 4.25 10.22
C LYS A 90 19.39 3.75 11.41
N GLY A 91 18.52 4.58 11.97
CA GLY A 91 17.62 4.17 13.05
C GLY A 91 16.65 3.07 12.61
N LEU A 92 16.11 3.17 11.37
CA LEU A 92 15.29 2.11 10.79
C LEU A 92 16.08 0.81 10.64
N THR A 93 17.33 0.87 10.18
CA THR A 93 18.21 -0.30 10.02
C THR A 93 18.51 -0.97 11.36
N GLU A 94 18.79 -0.19 12.40
CA GLU A 94 19.08 -0.69 13.75
C GLU A 94 17.89 -1.38 14.43
N ARG A 95 16.66 -1.12 13.94
CA ARG A 95 15.41 -1.68 14.48
C ARG A 95 14.76 -2.76 13.59
N LEU A 96 15.44 -3.26 12.58
CA LEU A 96 14.90 -4.30 11.69
C LEU A 96 14.48 -5.57 12.44
N ASP A 97 15.16 -5.92 13.53
CA ASP A 97 14.80 -7.08 14.35
C ASP A 97 13.44 -6.90 15.03
N TYR A 98 13.11 -5.70 15.50
CA TYR A 98 11.79 -5.38 16.05
C TYR A 98 10.68 -5.63 15.02
N ILE A 99 10.88 -5.19 13.79
CA ILE A 99 9.93 -5.38 12.68
C ILE A 99 9.81 -6.87 12.30
N GLN A 100 10.94 -7.58 12.23
CA GLN A 100 10.97 -9.00 11.89
C GLN A 100 10.29 -9.87 12.95
N GLU A 101 10.50 -9.60 14.23
CA GLU A 101 9.90 -10.35 15.34
C GLU A 101 8.38 -10.13 15.44
N LEU A 102 7.86 -8.96 15.00
CA LEU A 102 6.42 -8.74 14.81
C LEU A 102 5.83 -9.68 13.76
N GLY A 103 6.67 -10.27 12.92
CA GLY A 103 6.29 -11.23 11.88
C GLY A 103 6.21 -10.64 10.49
N ALA A 104 6.54 -9.37 10.30
CA ALA A 104 6.62 -8.75 8.99
C ALA A 104 7.72 -9.40 8.12
N THR A 105 7.44 -9.50 6.83
CA THR A 105 8.32 -10.11 5.83
C THR A 105 8.68 -9.15 4.71
N ALA A 106 8.05 -7.98 4.71
CA ALA A 106 8.33 -6.87 3.81
C ALA A 106 8.20 -5.55 4.56
N ILE A 107 8.98 -4.55 4.14
CA ILE A 107 8.90 -3.18 4.64
C ILE A 107 8.48 -2.29 3.47
N TRP A 108 7.42 -1.52 3.66
CA TRP A 108 7.08 -0.38 2.83
C TRP A 108 7.40 0.87 3.63
N PHE A 109 8.25 1.73 3.10
CA PHE A 109 8.61 3.01 3.73
C PHE A 109 8.10 4.17 2.86
N ALA A 110 7.68 5.26 3.52
CA ALA A 110 7.32 6.52 2.86
C ALA A 110 8.50 7.04 2.01
N PRO A 111 8.26 7.89 0.99
CA PRO A 111 9.31 8.29 0.06
C PRO A 111 10.53 8.88 0.77
N VAL A 112 11.72 8.52 0.31
CA VAL A 112 13.00 8.97 0.89
C VAL A 112 13.80 9.88 -0.04
N PHE A 113 13.22 10.27 -1.17
CA PHE A 113 13.86 11.20 -2.11
C PHE A 113 14.12 12.55 -1.46
N LYS A 114 15.11 13.31 -1.99
CA LYS A 114 15.36 14.66 -1.51
C LYS A 114 14.16 15.55 -1.78
N ASN A 115 13.67 16.17 -0.72
CA ASN A 115 12.49 17.03 -0.71
C ASN A 115 12.84 18.52 -0.67
N LYS A 116 11.87 19.36 -1.00
CA LYS A 116 11.85 20.75 -0.57
C LYS A 116 11.74 20.75 0.95
N PRO A 117 12.68 21.35 1.70
CA PRO A 117 12.70 21.21 3.16
C PRO A 117 11.44 21.73 3.83
N VAL A 118 10.94 22.88 3.38
CA VAL A 118 9.75 23.53 3.93
C VAL A 118 8.95 24.16 2.79
N GLN A 119 7.63 24.03 2.85
CA GLN A 119 6.72 24.79 2.00
C GLN A 119 5.44 25.14 2.75
N GLY A 120 4.68 26.10 2.22
CA GLY A 120 3.44 26.61 2.79
C GLY A 120 3.08 27.95 2.17
N ASP A 121 1.95 28.49 2.61
CA ASP A 121 1.43 29.78 2.13
C ASP A 121 1.97 30.94 2.98
N PRO A 122 2.77 31.87 2.42
CA PRO A 122 3.22 33.07 3.12
C PRO A 122 2.08 33.93 3.66
N GLY A 123 0.90 33.90 3.04
CA GLY A 123 -0.32 34.57 3.50
C GLY A 123 -0.96 33.89 4.72
N ASN A 124 -0.58 32.63 4.98
CA ASN A 124 -1.05 31.86 6.13
C ASN A 124 0.14 31.18 6.84
N PRO A 125 0.85 31.85 7.74
CA PRO A 125 2.04 31.30 8.40
C PRO A 125 1.81 29.97 9.13
N GLY A 126 0.58 29.66 9.50
CA GLY A 126 0.21 28.38 10.13
C GLY A 126 0.16 27.19 9.15
N SER A 127 0.21 27.43 7.84
CA SER A 127 0.19 26.39 6.82
C SER A 127 1.57 25.78 6.55
N PHE A 128 2.66 26.40 7.01
CA PHE A 128 4.00 25.89 6.77
C PHE A 128 4.24 24.56 7.46
N SER A 129 4.80 23.63 6.68
CA SER A 129 5.27 22.34 7.16
C SER A 129 6.53 21.90 6.39
N ALA A 130 7.15 20.83 6.86
CA ALA A 130 8.37 20.28 6.28
C ALA A 130 8.11 19.02 5.45
N GLY A 131 9.04 18.68 4.56
CA GLY A 131 8.98 17.52 3.67
C GLY A 131 9.27 16.16 4.34
N TYR A 132 9.09 16.04 5.65
CA TYR A 132 9.41 14.83 6.43
C TYR A 132 8.67 13.56 5.97
N HIS A 133 7.55 13.73 5.29
CA HIS A 133 6.75 12.64 4.73
C HIS A 133 7.28 12.15 3.37
N GLY A 134 8.18 12.90 2.71
CA GLY A 134 8.84 12.49 1.47
C GLY A 134 8.14 12.84 0.16
N TYR A 135 6.93 13.43 0.18
CA TYR A 135 6.14 13.64 -1.04
C TYR A 135 6.43 14.95 -1.81
N TRP A 136 7.33 15.82 -1.32
CA TRP A 136 7.69 17.09 -1.98
C TRP A 136 9.04 17.00 -2.69
N VAL A 137 9.12 16.06 -3.64
CA VAL A 137 10.38 15.67 -4.25
C VAL A 137 10.95 16.78 -5.13
N THR A 138 12.22 17.13 -4.88
CA THR A 138 13.04 17.98 -5.75
C THR A 138 14.11 17.17 -6.48
N ASP A 139 14.72 16.16 -5.86
CA ASP A 139 15.72 15.32 -6.50
C ASP A 139 15.37 13.83 -6.38
N PHE A 140 15.02 13.24 -7.52
CA PHE A 140 14.65 11.84 -7.63
C PHE A 140 15.84 10.87 -7.66
N THR A 141 17.08 11.36 -7.60
CA THR A 141 18.29 10.54 -7.77
C THR A 141 19.01 10.23 -6.48
N GLN A 142 18.62 10.89 -5.39
CA GLN A 142 19.25 10.74 -4.09
C GLN A 142 18.26 10.75 -2.95
N VAL A 143 18.68 10.12 -1.85
CA VAL A 143 18.03 10.17 -0.55
C VAL A 143 18.09 11.59 0.02
N ASP A 144 17.01 12.00 0.71
CA ASP A 144 16.96 13.25 1.44
C ASP A 144 18.04 13.25 2.55
N PRO A 145 18.86 14.30 2.65
CA PRO A 145 19.89 14.37 3.68
C PRO A 145 19.40 14.29 5.14
N HIS A 146 18.11 14.53 5.39
CA HIS A 146 17.51 14.29 6.72
C HIS A 146 17.39 12.79 7.03
N PHE A 147 17.25 11.95 6.03
CA PHE A 147 17.16 10.49 6.19
C PHE A 147 18.50 9.79 6.04
N GLY A 148 19.52 10.48 5.46
CA GLY A 148 20.82 9.91 5.21
C GLY A 148 21.29 10.04 3.77
N THR A 149 21.98 9.00 3.28
CA THR A 149 22.64 8.96 1.98
C THR A 149 22.19 7.76 1.15
N ASN A 150 22.48 7.78 -0.17
CA ASN A 150 22.29 6.61 -1.03
C ASN A 150 23.06 5.37 -0.55
N ALA A 151 24.20 5.54 0.11
CA ALA A 151 24.98 4.44 0.66
C ALA A 151 24.28 3.83 1.88
N GLU A 152 23.70 4.63 2.75
CA GLU A 152 22.91 4.18 3.90
C GLU A 152 21.60 3.51 3.46
N PHE A 153 20.97 4.04 2.40
CA PHE A 153 19.81 3.36 1.80
C PHE A 153 20.18 1.97 1.26
N LYS A 154 21.32 1.86 0.57
CA LYS A 154 21.81 0.55 0.11
C LYS A 154 22.08 -0.39 1.29
N ALA A 155 22.69 0.11 2.36
CA ALA A 155 22.95 -0.68 3.57
C ALA A 155 21.66 -1.14 4.25
N PHE A 156 20.63 -0.29 4.30
CA PHE A 156 19.29 -0.64 4.79
C PHE A 156 18.68 -1.79 3.97
N VAL A 157 18.66 -1.65 2.63
CA VAL A 157 18.13 -2.68 1.73
C VAL A 157 18.88 -4.01 1.92
N ASP A 158 20.22 -3.98 1.97
CA ASP A 158 21.04 -5.18 2.18
C ASP A 158 20.78 -5.83 3.54
N ALA A 159 20.61 -5.02 4.60
CA ALA A 159 20.30 -5.52 5.93
C ALA A 159 18.90 -6.16 6.02
N ALA A 160 17.89 -5.61 5.32
CA ALA A 160 16.57 -6.19 5.20
C ALA A 160 16.62 -7.52 4.42
N HIS A 161 17.32 -7.54 3.28
CA HIS A 161 17.50 -8.75 2.47
C HIS A 161 18.26 -9.87 3.22
N ALA A 162 19.28 -9.53 4.01
CA ALA A 162 19.99 -10.50 4.86
C ALA A 162 19.06 -11.17 5.89
N ARG A 163 17.97 -10.53 6.25
CA ARG A 163 16.89 -11.09 7.11
C ARG A 163 15.77 -11.78 6.31
N GLY A 164 15.90 -11.84 4.98
CA GLY A 164 14.87 -12.39 4.11
C GLY A 164 13.62 -11.50 4.00
N MET A 165 13.72 -10.20 4.29
CA MET A 165 12.65 -9.23 4.18
C MET A 165 12.73 -8.51 2.83
N LYS A 166 11.59 -8.32 2.17
CA LYS A 166 11.48 -7.49 0.96
C LYS A 166 11.40 -6.01 1.32
N VAL A 167 11.78 -5.17 0.37
CA VAL A 167 11.77 -3.71 0.52
C VAL A 167 10.93 -3.10 -0.58
N TYR A 168 9.84 -2.42 -0.22
CA TYR A 168 8.93 -1.74 -1.12
C TYR A 168 9.09 -0.23 -0.97
N MET A 169 9.36 0.42 -2.10
CA MET A 169 9.61 1.85 -2.15
C MET A 169 8.33 2.60 -2.51
N ASP A 170 8.01 3.64 -1.77
CA ASP A 170 6.97 4.60 -2.14
C ASP A 170 7.48 5.54 -3.22
N ILE A 171 6.75 5.67 -4.32
CA ILE A 171 7.14 6.46 -5.50
C ILE A 171 6.06 7.45 -5.91
N ILE A 172 6.49 8.59 -6.44
CA ILE A 172 5.62 9.67 -6.91
C ILE A 172 5.85 9.87 -8.41
N THR A 173 4.80 9.75 -9.21
CA THR A 173 4.85 9.99 -10.66
C THR A 173 3.95 11.13 -11.10
N ASN A 174 3.01 11.53 -10.24
CA ASN A 174 2.01 12.54 -10.53
C ASN A 174 2.56 13.96 -10.46
N HIS A 175 3.43 14.25 -9.50
CA HIS A 175 3.84 15.61 -9.19
C HIS A 175 5.29 15.71 -8.69
N THR A 176 5.77 16.94 -8.59
CA THR A 176 7.00 17.30 -7.89
C THR A 176 6.70 18.33 -6.80
N ALA A 177 7.74 18.78 -6.05
CA ALA A 177 7.59 19.89 -5.10
C ALA A 177 6.99 21.13 -5.75
N ASP A 178 6.29 21.94 -4.98
CA ASP A 178 5.72 23.24 -5.36
C ASP A 178 6.86 24.27 -5.63
N VAL A 179 7.23 24.41 -6.89
CA VAL A 179 8.34 25.26 -7.37
C VAL A 179 7.86 26.20 -8.48
N ILE A 180 6.95 25.75 -9.35
CA ILE A 180 6.41 26.54 -10.46
C ILE A 180 5.37 27.51 -9.90
N ARG A 181 5.47 28.79 -10.32
CA ARG A 181 4.53 29.85 -10.00
C ARG A 181 3.87 30.36 -11.26
N TYR A 182 2.70 30.98 -11.12
CA TYR A 182 1.99 31.59 -12.22
C TYR A 182 2.01 33.13 -12.10
N ARG A 183 2.14 33.81 -13.25
CA ARG A 183 2.20 35.29 -13.28
C ARG A 183 0.83 35.96 -13.07
N GLU A 184 -0.24 35.19 -13.19
CA GLU A 184 -1.62 35.65 -13.02
C GLU A 184 -2.02 35.66 -11.54
N GLY A 185 -1.48 36.64 -10.80
CA GLY A 185 -1.80 36.88 -9.39
C GLY A 185 -0.69 36.46 -8.42
N ASP A 186 -0.83 36.89 -7.18
CA ASP A 186 0.07 36.60 -6.07
C ASP A 186 -0.44 35.45 -5.19
N ALA A 187 -1.39 34.67 -5.73
CA ALA A 187 -2.05 33.60 -4.99
C ALA A 187 -1.15 32.38 -4.84
N THR A 188 -1.31 31.69 -3.74
CA THR A 188 -0.73 30.34 -3.53
C THR A 188 -1.73 29.24 -3.89
N LYS A 189 -2.95 29.65 -4.30
CA LYS A 189 -4.00 28.76 -4.81
C LYS A 189 -4.56 29.35 -6.09
N TYR A 190 -4.54 28.57 -7.15
CA TYR A 190 -5.00 28.98 -8.47
C TYR A 190 -6.20 28.14 -8.90
N ALA A 191 -7.28 28.78 -9.31
CA ALA A 191 -8.46 28.07 -9.81
C ALA A 191 -8.08 27.21 -11.03
N TYR A 192 -8.61 25.98 -11.07
CA TYR A 192 -8.39 25.10 -12.22
C TYR A 192 -8.94 25.72 -13.51
N ARG A 193 -8.14 25.68 -14.59
CA ARG A 193 -8.47 26.18 -15.94
C ARG A 193 -8.63 25.01 -16.91
N SER A 194 -9.88 24.69 -17.28
CA SER A 194 -10.22 23.53 -18.10
C SER A 194 -9.64 23.58 -19.52
N LYS A 195 -9.49 22.42 -20.16
CA LYS A 195 -9.07 22.34 -21.59
C LYS A 195 -10.09 23.00 -22.52
N ALA A 196 -11.37 22.96 -22.17
CA ALA A 196 -12.45 23.57 -22.96
C ALA A 196 -12.36 25.11 -22.95
N ASP A 197 -12.11 25.70 -21.78
CA ASP A 197 -12.03 27.15 -21.63
C ASP A 197 -10.63 27.73 -21.96
N TYR A 198 -9.60 26.90 -21.81
CA TYR A 198 -8.19 27.26 -22.05
C TYR A 198 -7.52 26.21 -22.94
N PRO A 199 -7.85 26.21 -24.27
CA PRO A 199 -7.28 25.26 -25.21
C PRO A 199 -5.77 25.45 -25.41
N TYR A 200 -5.05 24.37 -25.68
CA TYR A 200 -3.61 24.37 -25.91
C TYR A 200 -3.15 25.32 -27.03
N SER A 201 -4.04 25.64 -27.96
CA SER A 201 -3.74 26.46 -29.15
C SER A 201 -3.74 27.98 -28.93
N ALA A 202 -4.09 28.46 -27.72
CA ALA A 202 -4.19 29.89 -27.44
C ALA A 202 -3.60 30.23 -26.07
N ARG A 203 -2.87 31.32 -25.97
CA ARG A 203 -2.24 31.79 -24.72
C ARG A 203 -3.31 32.37 -23.79
N GLY A 204 -3.41 31.85 -22.58
CA GLY A 204 -4.32 32.37 -21.55
C GLY A 204 -5.81 32.32 -21.93
N GLY A 205 -6.20 31.40 -22.83
CA GLY A 205 -7.57 31.17 -23.25
C GLY A 205 -7.88 31.56 -24.71
N PRO A 206 -9.14 31.41 -25.18
CA PRO A 206 -9.53 31.50 -26.59
C PRO A 206 -9.24 32.87 -27.26
N GLY A 207 -9.22 33.97 -26.49
CA GLY A 207 -8.92 35.32 -26.99
C GLY A 207 -7.44 35.66 -27.09
N GLY A 208 -6.55 34.75 -26.69
CA GLY A 208 -5.12 34.97 -26.66
C GLY A 208 -4.42 34.74 -27.99
N ALA A 209 -3.13 35.08 -28.02
CA ALA A 209 -2.29 34.80 -29.19
C ALA A 209 -2.21 33.31 -29.47
N ARG A 210 -2.19 32.92 -30.75
CA ARG A 210 -2.04 31.52 -31.16
C ARG A 210 -0.66 31.00 -30.76
N ILE A 211 -0.64 29.81 -30.17
CA ILE A 211 0.54 29.05 -29.76
C ILE A 211 0.35 27.58 -30.14
N ASN A 212 1.41 26.79 -30.06
CA ASN A 212 1.38 25.32 -30.23
C ASN A 212 0.69 24.90 -31.55
N GLU A 213 1.07 25.52 -32.67
CA GLU A 213 0.46 25.24 -33.96
C GLU A 213 0.62 23.77 -34.35
N GLY A 214 -0.50 23.11 -34.64
CA GLY A 214 -0.58 21.70 -35.04
C GLY A 214 -0.49 20.72 -33.88
N PHE A 215 -0.41 21.15 -32.62
CA PHE A 215 -0.58 20.27 -31.47
C PHE A 215 -2.05 19.83 -31.36
N ALA A 216 -2.28 18.52 -31.44
CA ALA A 216 -3.63 17.96 -31.49
C ALA A 216 -4.27 17.77 -30.09
N GLY A 217 -3.53 18.08 -29.02
CA GLY A 217 -3.94 17.83 -27.63
C GLY A 217 -3.26 16.59 -27.02
N ASP A 218 -3.55 16.35 -25.76
CA ASP A 218 -2.95 15.31 -24.93
C ASP A 218 -3.48 13.88 -25.21
N GLU A 219 -4.57 13.75 -25.94
CA GLU A 219 -5.10 12.45 -26.34
C GLU A 219 -4.23 11.74 -27.43
N ASP A 220 -3.41 12.48 -28.17
CA ASP A 220 -2.39 11.94 -29.07
C ASP A 220 -1.02 12.00 -28.38
N GLU A 221 -0.68 10.95 -27.66
CA GLU A 221 0.55 10.84 -26.87
C GLU A 221 1.81 10.54 -27.71
N SER A 222 1.74 10.72 -29.04
CA SER A 222 2.89 10.51 -29.91
C SER A 222 3.97 11.59 -29.75
N GLU A 223 5.26 11.20 -29.87
CA GLU A 223 6.38 12.15 -29.88
C GLU A 223 6.21 13.22 -30.97
N ALA A 224 5.67 12.85 -32.16
CA ALA A 224 5.45 13.77 -33.26
C ALA A 224 4.39 14.84 -32.95
N ASN A 225 3.38 14.52 -32.15
CA ASN A 225 2.39 15.47 -31.66
C ASN A 225 3.00 16.39 -30.59
N PHE A 226 3.61 15.80 -29.57
CA PHE A 226 4.21 16.58 -28.45
C PHE A 226 5.38 17.45 -28.87
N ALA A 227 6.09 17.14 -29.95
CA ALA A 227 7.08 18.04 -30.53
C ALA A 227 6.51 19.41 -30.98
N LYS A 228 5.20 19.52 -31.13
CA LYS A 228 4.48 20.76 -31.49
C LYS A 228 4.02 21.56 -30.27
N LEU A 229 4.09 20.98 -29.07
CA LEU A 229 3.87 21.67 -27.80
C LEU A 229 5.13 22.46 -27.45
N THR A 230 5.15 23.74 -27.84
CA THR A 230 6.35 24.59 -27.71
C THR A 230 6.19 25.69 -26.67
N HIS A 231 4.98 25.89 -26.16
CA HIS A 231 4.67 26.91 -25.18
C HIS A 231 3.75 26.37 -24.07
N PRO A 232 4.14 26.44 -22.79
CA PRO A 232 3.32 25.98 -21.66
C PRO A 232 2.27 27.01 -21.19
N THR A 233 2.06 28.10 -21.93
CA THR A 233 1.31 29.29 -21.48
C THR A 233 -0.16 29.28 -21.91
N TYR A 234 -0.74 28.11 -22.17
CA TYR A 234 -2.12 27.98 -22.65
C TYR A 234 -3.17 28.26 -21.56
N ALA A 235 -2.98 27.80 -20.35
CA ALA A 235 -3.85 28.10 -19.21
C ALA A 235 -3.26 29.23 -18.38
N TYR A 236 -2.20 29.00 -17.64
CA TYR A 236 -1.46 29.99 -16.88
C TYR A 236 -0.12 30.33 -17.54
N THR A 237 0.54 31.39 -17.08
CA THR A 237 1.90 31.76 -17.50
C THR A 237 2.88 31.28 -16.42
N PRO A 238 3.39 30.04 -16.52
CA PRO A 238 4.28 29.48 -15.51
C PRO A 238 5.65 30.16 -15.55
N TYR A 239 6.27 30.26 -14.38
CA TYR A 239 7.66 30.64 -14.23
C TYR A 239 8.26 29.96 -13.00
N VAL A 240 9.57 29.77 -13.01
CA VAL A 240 10.32 29.29 -11.85
C VAL A 240 11.06 30.47 -11.23
N PRO A 241 10.94 30.73 -9.92
CA PRO A 241 11.71 31.75 -9.22
C PRO A 241 13.23 31.55 -9.43
N GLU A 242 13.99 32.65 -9.50
CA GLU A 242 15.42 32.58 -9.84
C GLU A 242 16.23 31.65 -8.92
N GLY A 243 15.92 31.68 -7.61
CA GLY A 243 16.59 30.82 -6.63
C GLY A 243 16.22 29.34 -6.69
N GLU A 244 15.20 28.97 -7.48
CA GLU A 244 14.68 27.60 -7.59
C GLU A 244 14.83 27.00 -8.99
N ARG A 245 15.53 27.68 -9.95
CA ARG A 245 15.59 27.28 -11.36
C ARG A 245 16.18 25.90 -11.63
N ASP A 246 17.08 25.45 -10.77
CA ASP A 246 17.83 24.20 -10.97
C ASP A 246 17.66 23.23 -9.79
N VAL A 247 16.60 23.39 -8.99
CA VAL A 247 16.40 22.56 -7.77
C VAL A 247 15.90 21.15 -8.09
N LYS A 248 15.24 20.97 -9.23
CA LYS A 248 14.72 19.65 -9.62
C LYS A 248 15.77 18.83 -10.38
N VAL A 249 15.92 17.59 -9.97
CA VAL A 249 16.85 16.63 -10.60
C VAL A 249 16.08 15.33 -10.90
N PRO A 250 16.16 14.81 -12.13
CA PRO A 250 16.99 15.26 -13.29
C PRO A 250 16.60 16.63 -13.85
N ALA A 251 17.56 17.31 -14.51
CA ALA A 251 17.43 18.70 -14.96
C ALA A 251 16.22 19.00 -15.86
N TRP A 252 15.71 18.01 -16.61
CA TRP A 252 14.55 18.18 -17.47
C TRP A 252 13.27 18.54 -16.68
N LEU A 253 13.18 18.17 -15.39
CA LEU A 253 12.08 18.51 -14.49
C LEU A 253 12.00 20.02 -14.16
N ASN A 254 13.00 20.82 -14.51
CA ASN A 254 12.97 22.26 -14.30
C ASN A 254 12.27 23.02 -15.44
N ASP A 255 11.91 22.35 -16.55
CA ASP A 255 11.22 22.98 -17.66
C ASP A 255 9.70 22.90 -17.48
N PRO A 256 8.99 24.04 -17.35
CA PRO A 256 7.53 24.06 -17.18
C PRO A 256 6.75 23.42 -18.34
N ILE A 257 7.38 23.12 -19.49
CA ILE A 257 6.72 22.46 -20.63
C ILE A 257 6.23 21.04 -20.27
N TYR A 258 6.84 20.41 -19.26
CA TYR A 258 6.54 19.05 -18.80
C TYR A 258 5.51 19.03 -17.68
N TYR A 259 4.78 20.12 -17.48
CA TYR A 259 3.73 20.25 -16.46
C TYR A 259 2.42 20.76 -17.09
N HIS A 260 1.28 20.38 -16.49
CA HIS A 260 -0.01 20.78 -17.04
C HIS A 260 -0.29 22.29 -16.91
N ASN A 261 0.23 22.94 -15.87
CA ASN A 261 0.10 24.39 -15.65
C ASN A 261 -1.35 24.91 -15.72
N ARG A 262 -2.29 24.16 -15.11
CA ARG A 262 -3.73 24.48 -15.17
C ARG A 262 -4.32 24.95 -13.84
N GLY A 263 -3.50 25.12 -12.79
CA GLY A 263 -3.95 25.46 -11.44
C GLY A 263 -4.40 24.26 -10.63
N ASP A 264 -4.88 24.49 -9.41
CA ASP A 264 -5.12 23.46 -8.40
C ASP A 264 -6.26 22.51 -8.76
N THR A 265 -6.09 21.24 -8.44
CA THR A 265 -7.12 20.22 -8.57
C THR A 265 -8.30 20.46 -7.61
N PHE A 266 -9.49 20.04 -8.02
CA PHE A 266 -10.67 19.86 -7.16
C PHE A 266 -11.11 18.38 -7.10
N TRP A 267 -10.19 17.46 -7.40
CA TRP A 267 -10.24 16.00 -7.16
C TRP A 267 -11.15 15.16 -8.04
N VAL A 268 -11.89 15.79 -8.97
CA VAL A 268 -12.83 15.08 -9.85
C VAL A 268 -12.67 15.49 -11.32
N GLY A 269 -13.04 14.59 -12.21
CA GLY A 269 -13.03 14.80 -13.66
C GLY A 269 -11.66 15.15 -14.23
N GLU A 270 -11.61 16.11 -15.14
CA GLU A 270 -10.38 16.59 -15.79
C GLU A 270 -9.36 17.14 -14.77
N ALA A 271 -9.84 17.95 -13.81
CA ALA A 271 -8.98 18.54 -12.79
C ALA A 271 -8.27 17.52 -11.89
N SER A 272 -8.83 16.32 -11.74
CA SER A 272 -8.21 15.24 -10.98
C SER A 272 -6.91 14.71 -11.61
N ARG A 273 -6.72 14.92 -12.93
CA ARG A 273 -5.56 14.43 -13.69
C ARG A 273 -4.63 15.54 -14.17
N HIS A 274 -5.12 16.77 -14.25
CA HIS A 274 -4.37 17.86 -14.86
C HIS A 274 -4.22 19.08 -13.93
N GLY A 275 -4.57 18.96 -12.68
CA GLY A 275 -4.50 20.04 -11.71
C GLY A 275 -3.47 19.78 -10.62
N ASP A 276 -2.80 20.87 -10.21
CA ASP A 276 -1.78 20.87 -9.16
C ASP A 276 -2.33 20.24 -7.86
N PHE A 277 -1.60 19.26 -7.32
CA PHE A 277 -2.03 18.48 -6.17
C PHE A 277 -1.70 19.23 -4.86
N VAL A 278 -2.65 20.01 -4.33
CA VAL A 278 -2.43 20.88 -3.16
C VAL A 278 -1.25 21.85 -3.39
N GLY A 279 -1.16 22.40 -4.61
CA GLY A 279 -0.09 23.30 -5.03
C GLY A 279 1.20 22.61 -5.46
N LEU A 280 1.29 21.28 -5.42
CA LEU A 280 2.42 20.52 -5.97
C LEU A 280 2.36 20.52 -7.49
N ASP A 281 3.50 20.75 -8.15
CA ASP A 281 3.59 20.92 -9.60
C ASP A 281 3.18 19.62 -10.32
N ASP A 282 2.07 19.64 -11.04
CA ASP A 282 1.45 18.48 -11.69
C ASP A 282 2.15 18.13 -13.00
N LEU A 283 2.74 16.94 -13.09
CA LEU A 283 3.48 16.48 -14.25
C LEU A 283 2.57 16.14 -15.42
N PHE A 284 2.95 16.55 -16.63
CA PHE A 284 2.27 16.22 -17.87
C PHE A 284 2.53 14.76 -18.25
N THR A 285 1.86 13.83 -17.56
CA THR A 285 2.15 12.39 -17.64
C THR A 285 1.81 11.77 -19.01
N GLU A 286 0.98 12.39 -19.83
CA GLU A 286 0.73 12.04 -21.23
C GLU A 286 1.93 12.36 -22.13
N HIS A 287 2.84 13.23 -21.68
CA HIS A 287 4.01 13.62 -22.47
C HIS A 287 5.04 12.48 -22.54
N PRO A 288 5.46 12.00 -23.76
CA PRO A 288 6.40 10.87 -23.89
C PRO A 288 7.71 11.06 -23.14
N ARG A 289 8.21 12.31 -23.06
CA ARG A 289 9.43 12.64 -22.32
C ARG A 289 9.27 12.42 -20.82
N VAL A 290 8.09 12.71 -20.25
CA VAL A 290 7.79 12.51 -18.83
C VAL A 290 7.74 11.01 -18.53
N LEU A 291 7.00 10.24 -19.32
CA LEU A 291 6.94 8.78 -19.20
C LEU A 291 8.33 8.15 -19.25
N ALA A 292 9.12 8.47 -20.29
CA ALA A 292 10.50 7.96 -20.44
C ALA A 292 11.41 8.39 -19.29
N GLY A 293 11.22 9.61 -18.78
CA GLY A 293 11.96 10.15 -17.64
C GLY A 293 11.67 9.39 -16.35
N MET A 294 10.39 9.13 -16.05
CA MET A 294 9.99 8.38 -14.86
C MET A 294 10.42 6.91 -14.93
N ILE A 295 10.32 6.28 -16.11
CA ILE A 295 10.86 4.92 -16.33
C ILE A 295 12.37 4.88 -16.05
N ALA A 296 13.13 5.88 -16.51
CA ALA A 296 14.56 5.95 -16.26
C ALA A 296 14.89 6.14 -14.77
N ILE A 297 14.20 7.07 -14.09
CA ILE A 297 14.38 7.36 -12.67
C ILE A 297 14.14 6.09 -11.83
N TYR A 298 12.95 5.51 -11.90
CA TYR A 298 12.59 4.39 -11.04
C TYR A 298 13.26 3.07 -11.43
N GLY A 299 13.60 2.95 -12.73
CA GLY A 299 14.46 1.85 -13.17
C GLY A 299 15.86 1.91 -12.58
N ASP A 300 16.45 3.10 -12.42
CA ASP A 300 17.77 3.28 -11.77
C ASP A 300 17.75 2.83 -10.30
N TRP A 301 16.65 3.14 -9.57
CA TRP A 301 16.49 2.67 -8.18
C TRP A 301 16.39 1.13 -8.08
N ILE A 302 15.72 0.46 -9.01
CA ILE A 302 15.72 -1.00 -9.09
C ILE A 302 17.13 -1.53 -9.34
N ASP A 303 17.85 -0.93 -10.29
CA ASP A 303 19.19 -1.39 -10.69
C ASP A 303 20.24 -1.19 -9.61
N ARG A 304 20.23 -0.04 -8.96
CA ARG A 304 21.25 0.33 -7.95
C ARG A 304 21.03 -0.34 -6.62
N PHE A 305 19.80 -0.44 -6.19
CA PHE A 305 19.48 -0.84 -4.83
C PHE A 305 18.85 -2.22 -4.72
N GLY A 306 18.21 -2.72 -5.80
CA GLY A 306 17.59 -4.05 -5.82
C GLY A 306 16.35 -4.14 -4.95
N ILE A 307 15.57 -3.05 -4.87
CA ILE A 307 14.26 -3.00 -4.20
C ILE A 307 13.29 -4.00 -4.83
N ASP A 308 12.29 -4.45 -4.08
CA ASP A 308 11.45 -5.60 -4.45
C ASP A 308 10.02 -5.20 -4.85
N GLY A 309 9.69 -3.92 -4.86
CA GLY A 309 8.37 -3.44 -5.28
C GLY A 309 8.19 -1.93 -5.12
N PHE A 310 7.05 -1.44 -5.64
CA PHE A 310 6.60 -0.05 -5.51
C PHE A 310 5.21 0.06 -4.91
N ARG A 311 5.04 0.98 -3.98
CA ARG A 311 3.76 1.64 -3.75
C ARG A 311 3.75 2.91 -4.58
N ILE A 312 2.70 3.14 -5.34
CA ILE A 312 2.57 4.32 -6.19
C ILE A 312 1.61 5.30 -5.54
N ASP A 313 2.14 6.46 -5.20
CA ASP A 313 1.35 7.57 -4.68
C ASP A 313 0.37 8.09 -5.71
N THR A 314 -0.85 8.43 -5.29
CA THR A 314 -1.86 9.12 -6.11
C THR A 314 -2.11 8.49 -7.50
N ALA A 315 -2.03 7.15 -7.61
CA ALA A 315 -2.08 6.44 -8.90
C ALA A 315 -3.33 6.73 -9.74
N LYS A 316 -4.46 7.11 -9.13
CA LYS A 316 -5.71 7.47 -9.83
C LYS A 316 -5.65 8.81 -10.55
N HIS A 317 -4.65 9.64 -10.25
CA HIS A 317 -4.48 10.99 -10.80
C HIS A 317 -3.62 11.02 -12.07
N VAL A 318 -3.02 9.88 -12.42
CA VAL A 318 -2.20 9.70 -13.63
C VAL A 318 -3.00 8.97 -14.71
N ASN A 319 -2.81 9.31 -15.97
CA ASN A 319 -3.49 8.69 -17.11
C ASN A 319 -3.19 7.19 -17.24
N SER A 320 -4.16 6.43 -17.74
CA SER A 320 -4.06 4.96 -17.81
C SER A 320 -2.97 4.47 -18.76
N SER A 321 -2.73 5.15 -19.88
CA SER A 321 -1.67 4.84 -20.84
C SER A 321 -0.27 4.91 -20.22
N PHE A 322 -0.03 5.86 -19.30
CA PHE A 322 1.21 5.93 -18.54
C PHE A 322 1.47 4.61 -17.79
N TRP A 323 0.47 4.10 -17.06
CA TRP A 323 0.62 2.84 -16.30
C TRP A 323 0.77 1.63 -17.21
N GLN A 324 0.06 1.59 -18.34
CA GLN A 324 0.17 0.51 -19.34
C GLN A 324 1.59 0.40 -19.91
N ALA A 325 2.35 1.49 -19.95
CA ALA A 325 3.75 1.50 -20.38
C ALA A 325 4.73 1.34 -19.20
N PHE A 326 4.51 2.05 -18.09
CA PHE A 326 5.41 2.08 -16.93
C PHE A 326 5.50 0.73 -16.21
N VAL A 327 4.36 0.11 -15.92
CA VAL A 327 4.31 -1.15 -15.14
C VAL A 327 5.09 -2.28 -15.81
N PRO A 328 4.86 -2.60 -17.11
CA PRO A 328 5.65 -3.63 -17.78
C PRO A 328 7.14 -3.32 -17.85
N ALA A 329 7.53 -2.04 -18.02
CA ALA A 329 8.92 -1.61 -18.04
C ALA A 329 9.60 -1.89 -16.70
N MET A 330 8.97 -1.53 -15.58
CA MET A 330 9.50 -1.79 -14.22
C MET A 330 9.60 -3.29 -13.94
N GLN A 331 8.57 -4.05 -14.27
CA GLN A 331 8.58 -5.51 -14.08
C GLN A 331 9.65 -6.20 -14.94
N ALA A 332 9.86 -5.76 -16.18
CA ALA A 332 10.91 -6.29 -17.04
C ALA A 332 12.31 -6.02 -16.44
N ARG A 333 12.52 -4.80 -15.93
CA ARG A 333 13.77 -4.40 -15.28
C ARG A 333 14.04 -5.19 -13.99
N ALA A 334 13.03 -5.35 -13.16
CA ALA A 334 13.11 -6.16 -11.94
C ALA A 334 13.43 -7.64 -12.24
N ARG A 335 12.76 -8.24 -13.25
CA ARG A 335 13.08 -9.62 -13.69
C ARG A 335 14.53 -9.75 -14.15
N ALA A 336 15.05 -8.77 -14.90
CA ALA A 336 16.45 -8.77 -15.34
C ALA A 336 17.44 -8.73 -14.17
N ARG A 337 17.03 -8.21 -13.01
CA ARG A 337 17.80 -8.16 -11.75
C ARG A 337 17.54 -9.36 -10.84
N GLY A 338 16.81 -10.40 -11.31
CA GLY A 338 16.49 -11.59 -10.52
C GLY A 338 15.44 -11.34 -9.43
N ILE A 339 14.52 -10.40 -9.66
CA ILE A 339 13.38 -10.09 -8.79
C ILE A 339 12.09 -10.47 -9.54
N PRO A 340 11.70 -11.76 -9.53
CA PRO A 340 10.61 -12.26 -10.38
C PRO A 340 9.23 -11.76 -9.92
N ASN A 341 9.06 -11.53 -8.62
CA ASN A 341 7.79 -11.16 -7.99
C ASN A 341 7.84 -9.72 -7.47
N PHE A 342 8.26 -8.80 -8.34
CA PHE A 342 8.27 -7.37 -8.05
C PHE A 342 6.84 -6.86 -7.87
N HIS A 343 6.50 -6.46 -6.63
CA HIS A 343 5.13 -6.09 -6.28
C HIS A 343 4.89 -4.60 -6.58
N ILE A 344 3.95 -4.29 -7.46
CA ILE A 344 3.51 -2.92 -7.76
C ILE A 344 2.06 -2.78 -7.33
N PHE A 345 1.79 -1.81 -6.46
CA PHE A 345 0.43 -1.48 -6.01
C PHE A 345 0.21 0.03 -5.95
N GLY A 346 -0.91 0.46 -6.52
CA GLY A 346 -1.27 1.87 -6.60
C GLY A 346 -2.12 2.32 -5.42
N GLU A 347 -1.98 3.58 -5.04
CA GLU A 347 -2.97 4.23 -4.20
C GLU A 347 -4.12 4.75 -5.06
N ILE A 348 -5.31 4.19 -4.82
CA ILE A 348 -6.59 4.63 -5.38
C ILE A 348 -7.45 5.04 -4.20
N ALA A 349 -7.30 6.29 -3.75
CA ALA A 349 -7.89 6.78 -2.51
C ALA A 349 -9.42 6.94 -2.60
N PHE A 350 -10.15 6.32 -1.67
CA PHE A 350 -11.58 6.47 -1.40
C PHE A 350 -11.90 5.89 0.00
N GLN A 351 -13.08 6.17 0.54
CA GLN A 351 -13.46 5.78 1.91
C GLN A 351 -14.79 5.03 1.98
N GLU A 352 -15.11 4.23 0.97
CA GLU A 352 -16.33 3.46 0.90
C GLU A 352 -16.03 1.95 0.88
N PRO A 353 -16.87 1.08 1.49
CA PRO A 353 -16.68 -0.38 1.46
C PRO A 353 -17.11 -0.96 0.11
N ARG A 354 -16.48 -0.53 -0.98
CA ARG A 354 -16.77 -0.92 -2.37
C ARG A 354 -15.50 -1.22 -3.13
N ALA A 355 -15.56 -2.21 -4.00
CA ALA A 355 -14.46 -2.59 -4.88
C ALA A 355 -14.47 -1.84 -6.23
N THR A 356 -15.60 -1.24 -6.63
CA THR A 356 -15.85 -0.77 -8.01
C THR A 356 -14.81 0.20 -8.54
N LEU A 357 -14.46 1.24 -7.79
CA LEU A 357 -13.51 2.26 -8.27
C LEU A 357 -12.11 1.68 -8.49
N ALA A 358 -11.61 0.90 -7.50
CA ALA A 358 -10.30 0.27 -7.62
C ALA A 358 -10.27 -0.74 -8.76
N ALA A 359 -11.29 -1.59 -8.88
CA ALA A 359 -11.39 -2.58 -9.95
C ALA A 359 -11.44 -1.93 -11.34
N GLN A 360 -12.20 -0.83 -11.50
CA GLN A 360 -12.29 -0.09 -12.75
C GLN A 360 -10.92 0.50 -13.14
N ILE A 361 -10.28 1.24 -12.22
CA ILE A 361 -8.98 1.87 -12.51
C ILE A 361 -7.92 0.81 -12.80
N MET A 362 -7.89 -0.29 -12.05
CA MET A 362 -6.96 -1.40 -12.34
C MET A 362 -7.21 -2.01 -13.72
N ALA A 363 -8.48 -2.18 -14.12
CA ALA A 363 -8.82 -2.70 -15.45
C ALA A 363 -8.40 -1.75 -16.58
N GLU A 364 -8.60 -0.44 -16.39
CA GLU A 364 -8.26 0.59 -17.39
C GLU A 364 -6.74 0.82 -17.49
N SER A 365 -6.05 0.83 -16.35
CA SER A 365 -4.62 1.18 -16.26
C SER A 365 -3.67 -0.02 -16.41
N GLY A 366 -4.14 -1.25 -16.19
CA GLY A 366 -3.28 -2.43 -16.12
C GLY A 366 -2.44 -2.50 -14.85
N LEU A 367 -2.76 -1.72 -13.81
CA LEU A 367 -2.14 -1.85 -12.49
C LEU A 367 -2.41 -3.25 -11.92
N PRO A 368 -1.38 -4.00 -11.50
CA PRO A 368 -1.57 -5.39 -11.06
C PRO A 368 -2.19 -5.49 -9.66
N SER A 369 -2.07 -4.43 -8.86
CA SER A 369 -2.58 -4.37 -7.48
C SER A 369 -2.83 -2.92 -7.06
N ALA A 370 -3.63 -2.74 -6.02
CA ALA A 370 -3.90 -1.46 -5.38
C ALA A 370 -4.06 -1.63 -3.86
N LEU A 371 -3.86 -0.56 -3.10
CA LEU A 371 -4.23 -0.52 -1.67
C LEU A 371 -5.72 -0.82 -1.51
N ASP A 372 -6.07 -1.75 -0.64
CA ASP A 372 -7.46 -2.19 -0.44
C ASP A 372 -8.24 -1.24 0.48
N MET A 373 -8.56 -0.07 -0.06
CA MET A 373 -9.32 0.98 0.63
C MET A 373 -10.72 0.49 1.06
N GLY A 374 -11.34 -0.36 0.23
CA GLY A 374 -12.64 -0.94 0.55
C GLY A 374 -12.61 -1.86 1.77
N PHE A 375 -11.55 -2.67 1.91
CA PHE A 375 -11.32 -3.50 3.09
C PHE A 375 -11.14 -2.63 4.34
N ALA A 376 -10.29 -1.60 4.27
CA ALA A 376 -10.06 -0.69 5.39
C ALA A 376 -11.37 -0.05 5.85
N SER A 377 -12.16 0.49 4.92
CA SER A 377 -13.46 1.10 5.21
C SER A 377 -14.47 0.11 5.83
N ALA A 378 -14.57 -1.10 5.28
CA ALA A 378 -15.47 -2.13 5.80
C ALA A 378 -15.06 -2.57 7.21
N ALA A 379 -13.78 -2.85 7.44
CA ALA A 379 -13.25 -3.27 8.73
C ALA A 379 -13.43 -2.19 9.80
N GLN A 380 -13.14 -0.91 9.48
CA GLN A 380 -13.36 0.23 10.37
C GLN A 380 -14.83 0.34 10.80
N GLN A 381 -15.77 0.23 9.87
CA GLN A 381 -17.20 0.34 10.16
C GLN A 381 -17.71 -0.83 11.01
N VAL A 382 -17.29 -2.06 10.69
CA VAL A 382 -17.74 -3.27 11.38
C VAL A 382 -17.14 -3.35 12.78
N VAL A 383 -15.83 -3.11 12.93
CA VAL A 383 -15.15 -3.23 14.23
C VAL A 383 -15.53 -2.08 15.17
N SER A 384 -15.75 -0.87 14.65
CA SER A 384 -16.25 0.25 15.46
C SER A 384 -17.70 0.06 15.93
N GLY A 385 -18.45 -0.89 15.35
CA GLY A 385 -19.87 -1.10 15.64
C GLY A 385 -20.82 -0.18 14.88
N LYS A 386 -20.30 0.63 13.93
CA LYS A 386 -21.13 1.48 13.05
C LYS A 386 -21.90 0.68 12.01
N ALA A 387 -21.43 -0.53 11.69
CA ALA A 387 -22.08 -1.42 10.74
C ALA A 387 -22.09 -2.87 11.24
N ALA A 388 -23.05 -3.65 10.76
CA ALA A 388 -23.12 -5.09 10.99
C ALA A 388 -22.02 -5.84 10.19
N PRO A 389 -21.61 -7.05 10.62
CA PRO A 389 -20.64 -7.89 9.92
C PRO A 389 -20.91 -8.13 8.43
N GLN A 390 -22.18 -8.07 8.04
CA GLN A 390 -22.63 -8.20 6.65
C GLN A 390 -21.93 -7.23 5.69
N VAL A 391 -21.60 -6.00 6.13
CA VAL A 391 -20.90 -5.02 5.29
C VAL A 391 -19.52 -5.54 4.83
N LEU A 392 -18.78 -6.19 5.72
CA LEU A 392 -17.50 -6.80 5.34
C LEU A 392 -17.70 -8.08 4.52
N ALA A 393 -18.74 -8.86 4.82
CA ALA A 393 -19.09 -10.04 4.02
C ALA A 393 -19.42 -9.66 2.56
N GLU A 394 -20.31 -8.69 2.36
CA GLU A 394 -20.68 -8.17 1.04
C GLU A 394 -19.49 -7.57 0.29
N PHE A 395 -18.58 -6.92 1.01
CA PHE A 395 -17.35 -6.42 0.40
C PHE A 395 -16.46 -7.56 -0.10
N LEU A 396 -16.27 -8.62 0.69
CA LEU A 396 -15.48 -9.78 0.28
C LEU A 396 -16.10 -10.53 -0.92
N GLU A 397 -17.42 -10.53 -1.04
CA GLU A 397 -18.12 -11.13 -2.19
C GLU A 397 -17.93 -10.33 -3.48
N GLN A 398 -17.50 -9.06 -3.41
CA GLN A 398 -17.15 -8.24 -4.57
C GLN A 398 -15.79 -8.59 -5.19
N ASP A 399 -15.04 -9.54 -4.65
CA ASP A 399 -13.75 -9.97 -5.19
C ASP A 399 -13.82 -10.35 -6.68
N VAL A 400 -14.97 -10.81 -7.15
CA VAL A 400 -15.22 -11.23 -8.54
C VAL A 400 -15.16 -10.09 -9.57
N ILE A 401 -15.30 -8.82 -9.13
CA ILE A 401 -15.30 -7.67 -10.07
C ILE A 401 -13.87 -7.15 -10.36
N TYR A 402 -12.87 -7.55 -9.58
CA TYR A 402 -11.48 -7.22 -9.89
C TYR A 402 -10.99 -7.99 -11.12
N PRO A 403 -10.13 -7.40 -11.97
CA PRO A 403 -9.46 -8.13 -13.04
C PRO A 403 -8.72 -9.36 -12.47
N GLY A 404 -9.09 -10.56 -12.95
CA GLY A 404 -8.55 -11.82 -12.41
C GLY A 404 -9.20 -12.33 -11.11
N GLY A 405 -10.19 -11.63 -10.57
CA GLY A 405 -10.98 -12.06 -9.42
C GLY A 405 -10.14 -12.37 -8.17
N ALA A 406 -10.38 -13.52 -7.55
CA ALA A 406 -9.69 -13.94 -6.33
C ALA A 406 -8.15 -14.02 -6.46
N GLN A 407 -7.61 -14.25 -7.66
CA GLN A 407 -6.16 -14.28 -7.87
C GLN A 407 -5.51 -12.90 -7.72
N THR A 408 -6.25 -11.85 -8.01
CA THR A 408 -5.82 -10.47 -7.82
C THR A 408 -6.06 -10.02 -6.38
N THR A 409 -7.24 -10.32 -5.81
CA THR A 409 -7.58 -9.80 -4.49
C THR A 409 -6.73 -10.36 -3.35
N VAL A 410 -6.13 -11.55 -3.51
CA VAL A 410 -5.14 -12.05 -2.55
C VAL A 410 -3.82 -11.25 -2.56
N GLN A 411 -3.56 -10.45 -3.61
CA GLN A 411 -2.36 -9.63 -3.75
C GLN A 411 -2.57 -8.16 -3.37
N LEU A 412 -3.81 -7.74 -3.06
CA LEU A 412 -4.09 -6.37 -2.63
C LEU A 412 -3.54 -6.15 -1.21
N PRO A 413 -2.70 -5.14 -0.96
CA PRO A 413 -2.32 -4.76 0.40
C PRO A 413 -3.55 -4.31 1.19
N THR A 414 -3.92 -5.11 2.20
CA THR A 414 -5.02 -4.82 3.13
C THR A 414 -4.48 -4.11 4.36
N PHE A 415 -5.16 -3.08 4.78
CA PHE A 415 -4.76 -2.27 5.93
C PHE A 415 -5.98 -1.82 6.75
N LEU A 416 -5.75 -1.25 7.92
CA LEU A 416 -6.80 -0.77 8.81
C LEU A 416 -6.80 0.75 8.98
N GLY A 417 -5.65 1.37 8.88
CA GLY A 417 -5.41 2.81 8.93
C GLY A 417 -4.05 3.13 8.30
N ASN A 418 -3.80 4.39 8.03
CA ASN A 418 -2.54 4.84 7.44
C ASN A 418 -2.22 6.30 7.82
N HIS A 419 -1.14 6.82 7.27
CA HIS A 419 -0.62 8.15 7.53
C HIS A 419 -1.47 9.31 7.00
N ASP A 420 -2.44 9.04 6.10
CA ASP A 420 -3.32 10.04 5.51
C ASP A 420 -4.72 10.03 6.12
N PHE A 421 -5.32 8.83 6.29
CA PHE A 421 -6.70 8.71 6.78
C PHE A 421 -6.80 8.68 8.30
N GLY A 422 -5.73 8.32 9.00
CA GLY A 422 -5.72 8.20 10.44
C GLY A 422 -5.51 6.76 10.93
N ARG A 423 -5.36 6.62 12.24
CA ARG A 423 -5.12 5.32 12.88
C ARG A 423 -6.41 4.52 13.04
N PHE A 424 -6.30 3.21 12.95
CA PHE A 424 -7.44 2.31 13.10
C PHE A 424 -8.15 2.48 14.45
N SER A 425 -7.39 2.56 15.53
CA SER A 425 -7.91 2.76 16.88
C SER A 425 -8.72 4.05 17.04
N MET A 426 -8.35 5.12 16.34
CA MET A 426 -9.16 6.36 16.29
C MET A 426 -10.55 6.09 15.71
N PHE A 427 -10.64 5.38 14.57
CA PHE A 427 -11.94 5.05 13.97
C PHE A 427 -12.78 4.17 14.87
N VAL A 428 -12.17 3.23 15.58
CA VAL A 428 -12.86 2.37 16.55
C VAL A 428 -13.41 3.22 17.70
N LYS A 429 -12.58 4.09 18.31
CA LYS A 429 -12.97 5.01 19.39
C LYS A 429 -14.09 5.96 18.96
N GLN A 430 -14.05 6.49 17.74
CA GLN A 430 -15.10 7.35 17.19
C GLN A 430 -16.45 6.63 17.01
N GLY A 431 -16.46 5.31 16.86
CA GLY A 431 -17.68 4.52 16.77
C GLY A 431 -18.46 4.47 18.08
N ASN A 432 -17.74 4.40 19.20
CA ASN A 432 -18.30 4.48 20.55
C ASN A 432 -17.31 5.17 21.49
N PRO A 433 -17.41 6.49 21.68
CA PRO A 433 -16.49 7.24 22.55
C PRO A 433 -16.55 6.85 24.03
N GLN A 434 -17.56 6.10 24.45
CA GLN A 434 -17.76 5.66 25.84
C GLN A 434 -17.26 4.23 26.09
N MET A 435 -16.64 3.57 25.09
CA MET A 435 -16.10 2.23 25.29
C MET A 435 -14.98 2.23 26.33
N SER A 436 -14.89 1.14 27.10
CA SER A 436 -13.80 0.97 28.07
C SER A 436 -12.45 0.77 27.36
N PRO A 437 -11.32 1.04 28.03
CA PRO A 437 -9.99 0.74 27.48
C PRO A 437 -9.83 -0.73 27.06
N ASP A 438 -10.38 -1.67 27.85
CA ASP A 438 -10.33 -3.09 27.54
C ASP A 438 -11.15 -3.46 26.30
N GLU A 439 -12.31 -2.82 26.10
CA GLU A 439 -13.11 -2.99 24.89
C GLU A 439 -12.37 -2.43 23.67
N LEU A 440 -11.77 -1.25 23.78
CA LEU A 440 -11.00 -0.64 22.71
C LEU A 440 -9.82 -1.53 22.30
N LEU A 441 -9.10 -2.09 23.28
CA LEU A 441 -8.04 -3.06 23.03
C LEU A 441 -8.57 -4.32 22.32
N ALA A 442 -9.64 -4.90 22.82
CA ALA A 442 -10.23 -6.12 22.26
C ALA A 442 -10.70 -5.91 20.80
N ARG A 443 -11.36 -4.78 20.51
CA ARG A 443 -11.77 -4.41 19.14
C ARG A 443 -10.58 -4.14 18.23
N THR A 444 -9.53 -3.50 18.75
CA THR A 444 -8.30 -3.26 17.96
C THR A 444 -7.61 -4.57 17.60
N VAL A 445 -7.51 -5.51 18.54
CA VAL A 445 -7.02 -6.88 18.28
C VAL A 445 -7.91 -7.59 17.25
N LEU A 446 -9.24 -7.45 17.36
CA LEU A 446 -10.18 -8.06 16.41
C LEU A 446 -9.98 -7.56 14.98
N GLY A 447 -9.76 -6.25 14.78
CA GLY A 447 -9.45 -5.69 13.46
C GLY A 447 -8.17 -6.25 12.88
N HIS A 448 -7.10 -6.32 13.68
CA HIS A 448 -5.84 -6.94 13.24
C HIS A 448 -6.00 -8.44 12.94
N ALA A 449 -6.85 -9.15 13.70
CA ALA A 449 -7.16 -10.54 13.39
C ALA A 449 -7.89 -10.68 12.05
N MET A 450 -8.84 -9.78 11.72
CA MET A 450 -9.48 -9.74 10.41
C MET A 450 -8.45 -9.49 9.29
N MET A 451 -7.59 -8.48 9.42
CA MET A 451 -6.57 -8.15 8.43
C MET A 451 -5.58 -9.31 8.21
N LEU A 452 -5.13 -9.96 9.28
CA LEU A 452 -4.11 -11.03 9.21
C LEU A 452 -4.66 -12.39 8.78
N THR A 453 -5.97 -12.63 8.85
CA THR A 453 -6.55 -13.96 8.55
C THR A 453 -7.51 -13.97 7.35
N LEU A 454 -8.00 -12.83 6.91
CA LEU A 454 -8.74 -12.70 5.66
C LEU A 454 -7.80 -12.60 4.45
N ARG A 455 -8.37 -12.41 3.26
CA ARG A 455 -7.59 -12.31 2.01
C ARG A 455 -6.80 -11.00 1.92
N GLY A 456 -5.82 -10.95 1.04
CA GLY A 456 -4.97 -9.79 0.78
C GLY A 456 -3.58 -9.91 1.42
N VAL A 457 -2.78 -8.87 1.32
CA VAL A 457 -1.44 -8.75 1.89
C VAL A 457 -1.52 -7.83 3.12
N PRO A 458 -1.53 -8.37 4.35
CA PRO A 458 -1.66 -7.54 5.54
C PRO A 458 -0.59 -6.46 5.61
N THR A 459 -1.02 -5.23 5.86
CA THR A 459 -0.14 -4.06 5.97
C THR A 459 -0.35 -3.40 7.32
N ILE A 460 0.64 -3.54 8.19
CA ILE A 460 0.64 -2.99 9.54
C ILE A 460 1.21 -1.59 9.48
N TYR A 461 0.45 -0.58 9.89
CA TYR A 461 0.94 0.79 10.02
C TYR A 461 1.73 0.92 11.32
N TYR A 462 2.97 1.43 11.26
CA TYR A 462 3.86 1.57 12.43
C TYR A 462 3.15 2.30 13.58
N GLY A 463 3.36 1.81 14.81
CA GLY A 463 2.74 2.35 16.01
C GLY A 463 1.38 1.73 16.38
N ASP A 464 0.66 1.12 15.42
CA ASP A 464 -0.58 0.42 15.74
C ASP A 464 -0.34 -0.77 16.68
N GLU A 465 0.81 -1.45 16.53
CA GLU A 465 1.26 -2.53 17.42
C GLU A 465 1.65 -2.05 18.82
N GLN A 466 1.81 -0.74 19.01
CA GLN A 466 2.08 -0.09 20.28
C GLN A 466 0.88 0.69 20.84
N GLY A 467 -0.29 0.48 20.23
CA GLY A 467 -1.53 1.06 20.70
C GLY A 467 -1.70 2.55 20.45
N PHE A 468 -1.03 3.10 19.44
CA PHE A 468 -1.16 4.52 19.08
C PHE A 468 -2.59 4.86 18.67
N VAL A 469 -3.08 6.01 19.15
CA VAL A 469 -4.40 6.57 18.86
C VAL A 469 -4.20 8.01 18.43
N SER A 470 -4.55 8.34 17.21
CA SER A 470 -4.44 9.72 16.73
C SER A 470 -5.66 10.57 17.10
N ASP A 471 -5.49 11.89 17.15
CA ASP A 471 -6.59 12.86 17.29
C ASP A 471 -7.32 13.14 15.97
N GLY A 472 -6.73 12.70 14.87
CA GLY A 472 -7.25 12.94 13.53
C GLY A 472 -6.42 12.23 12.46
N ASN A 473 -6.53 12.71 11.25
CA ASN A 473 -5.81 12.23 10.08
C ASN A 473 -4.52 13.03 9.81
N ASP A 474 -3.80 12.65 8.73
CA ASP A 474 -2.60 13.33 8.24
C ASP A 474 -1.57 13.55 9.36
N GLN A 475 -1.07 14.75 9.53
CA GLN A 475 -0.06 15.09 10.53
C GLN A 475 -0.41 14.63 11.96
N LEU A 476 -1.69 14.49 12.30
CA LEU A 476 -2.13 14.01 13.61
C LEU A 476 -1.98 12.49 13.79
N ALA A 477 -1.83 11.73 12.71
CA ALA A 477 -1.66 10.28 12.72
C ALA A 477 -0.20 9.83 12.47
N ARG A 478 0.77 10.74 12.59
CA ARG A 478 2.19 10.51 12.28
C ARG A 478 3.08 10.68 13.50
N GLU A 479 2.62 10.17 14.65
CA GLU A 479 3.36 10.18 15.91
C GLU A 479 4.65 9.35 15.81
N PRO A 480 5.78 9.77 16.39
CA PRO A 480 7.00 8.97 16.38
C PRO A 480 6.97 7.82 17.38
N LEU A 481 7.60 6.68 17.04
CA LEU A 481 7.82 5.55 17.96
C LEU A 481 8.90 5.85 19.00
N PHE A 482 9.92 6.67 18.67
CA PHE A 482 10.85 7.19 19.66
C PHE A 482 10.22 8.37 20.43
N ALA A 483 10.82 8.73 21.56
CA ALA A 483 10.28 9.74 22.47
C ALA A 483 9.90 11.05 21.77
N SER A 484 8.61 11.32 21.66
CA SER A 484 8.03 12.52 21.07
C SER A 484 8.24 13.74 21.97
N ARG A 485 8.44 14.89 21.34
CA ARG A 485 8.45 16.20 22.01
C ARG A 485 7.25 17.07 21.62
N THR A 486 6.33 16.52 20.86
CA THR A 486 5.14 17.21 20.33
C THR A 486 3.97 17.03 21.30
N ALA A 487 3.47 18.13 21.86
CA ALA A 487 2.48 18.11 22.94
C ALA A 487 1.17 17.38 22.52
N VAL A 488 0.66 17.67 21.32
CA VAL A 488 -0.58 17.05 20.81
C VAL A 488 -0.46 15.53 20.56
N TYR A 489 0.73 14.98 20.53
CA TYR A 489 0.91 13.52 20.49
C TYR A 489 0.99 12.94 21.90
N ASN A 490 1.62 13.69 22.82
CA ASN A 490 1.96 13.20 24.16
C ASN A 490 0.77 13.20 25.13
N ASP A 491 -0.34 13.86 24.80
CA ASP A 491 -1.56 13.89 25.61
C ASP A 491 -2.56 12.76 25.22
N ASN A 492 -2.22 11.95 24.22
CA ASN A 492 -3.01 10.77 23.86
C ASN A 492 -2.71 9.58 24.78
N ASP A 493 -3.76 8.95 25.30
CA ASP A 493 -3.68 7.65 25.98
C ASP A 493 -3.47 6.54 24.95
N LEU A 494 -2.39 5.77 25.10
CA LEU A 494 -2.13 4.61 24.26
C LEU A 494 -2.98 3.41 24.72
N ILE A 495 -3.37 2.53 23.78
CA ILE A 495 -4.19 1.36 24.07
C ILE A 495 -3.34 0.26 24.72
N GLY A 496 -3.80 -0.31 25.83
CA GLY A 496 -3.19 -1.48 26.48
C GLY A 496 -1.90 -1.22 27.25
N THR A 497 -1.60 0.04 27.54
CA THR A 497 -0.41 0.45 28.31
C THR A 497 -0.65 1.77 29.04
N ASP A 498 0.14 2.04 30.07
CA ASP A 498 0.21 3.35 30.74
C ASP A 498 1.23 4.31 30.06
N ALA A 499 1.85 3.88 28.97
CA ALA A 499 2.81 4.69 28.23
C ALA A 499 2.09 5.80 27.46
N THR A 500 2.87 6.81 27.08
CA THR A 500 2.49 7.84 26.11
C THR A 500 3.57 7.92 25.03
N THR A 501 3.33 8.67 23.98
CA THR A 501 4.34 8.92 22.95
C THR A 501 5.54 9.74 23.46
N ALA A 502 5.50 10.29 24.67
CA ALA A 502 6.62 11.02 25.29
C ALA A 502 7.84 10.14 25.64
N ARG A 503 7.74 8.83 25.46
CA ARG A 503 8.83 7.87 25.63
C ARG A 503 8.98 6.98 24.40
N ASP A 504 10.05 6.19 24.35
CA ASP A 504 10.24 5.19 23.29
C ASP A 504 9.20 4.08 23.42
N ASN A 505 8.56 3.71 22.30
CA ASN A 505 7.49 2.73 22.22
C ASN A 505 7.88 1.56 21.27
N TYR A 506 8.83 0.74 21.73
CA TYR A 506 9.27 -0.50 21.05
C TYR A 506 9.07 -1.72 21.96
N ASP A 507 7.99 -1.71 22.75
CA ASP A 507 7.71 -2.77 23.72
C ASP A 507 7.19 -4.04 23.01
N ARG A 508 8.01 -5.11 23.02
CA ARG A 508 7.64 -6.42 22.45
C ARG A 508 6.66 -7.18 23.33
N ASP A 509 6.49 -6.78 24.57
CA ASP A 509 5.52 -7.33 25.52
C ASP A 509 4.16 -6.64 25.46
N HIS A 510 4.05 -5.56 24.68
CA HIS A 510 2.78 -4.86 24.47
C HIS A 510 1.70 -5.82 23.97
N PRO A 511 0.44 -5.79 24.51
CA PRO A 511 -0.59 -6.76 24.15
C PRO A 511 -0.94 -6.78 22.66
N LEU A 512 -0.95 -5.63 21.97
CA LEU A 512 -1.16 -5.56 20.52
C LEU A 512 0.03 -6.14 19.75
N TYR A 513 1.27 -5.82 20.14
CA TYR A 513 2.45 -6.40 19.51
C TYR A 513 2.42 -7.93 19.57
N ARG A 514 2.15 -8.50 20.75
CA ARG A 514 2.04 -9.96 20.94
C ARG A 514 0.91 -10.57 20.11
N ALA A 515 -0.25 -9.91 20.08
CA ALA A 515 -1.39 -10.41 19.31
C ALA A 515 -1.10 -10.42 17.81
N VAL A 516 -0.53 -9.33 17.28
CA VAL A 516 -0.13 -9.21 15.88
C VAL A 516 0.97 -10.23 15.53
N ALA A 517 1.99 -10.37 16.36
CA ALA A 517 3.07 -11.34 16.14
C ALA A 517 2.54 -12.80 16.12
N ALA A 518 1.65 -13.16 17.03
CA ALA A 518 1.03 -14.49 17.09
C ALA A 518 0.19 -14.78 15.83
N LEU A 519 -0.65 -13.83 15.41
CA LEU A 519 -1.49 -13.96 14.21
C LEU A 519 -0.64 -13.97 12.93
N SER A 520 0.43 -13.19 12.87
CA SER A 520 1.41 -13.21 11.79
C SER A 520 2.07 -14.57 11.65
N ALA A 521 2.42 -15.22 12.76
CA ALA A 521 2.97 -16.58 12.76
C ALA A 521 1.95 -17.61 12.23
N VAL A 522 0.67 -17.51 12.64
CA VAL A 522 -0.42 -18.35 12.14
C VAL A 522 -0.58 -18.19 10.62
N ARG A 523 -0.65 -16.93 10.12
CA ARG A 523 -0.74 -16.67 8.68
C ARG A 523 0.42 -17.24 7.89
N ARG A 524 1.67 -17.02 8.35
CA ARG A 524 2.86 -17.54 7.66
C ARG A 524 2.88 -19.07 7.56
N ALA A 525 2.35 -19.75 8.56
CA ALA A 525 2.27 -21.21 8.59
C ALA A 525 1.15 -21.80 7.72
N SER A 526 0.11 -21.01 7.35
CA SER A 526 -1.08 -21.50 6.65
C SER A 526 -1.14 -21.01 5.19
N PRO A 527 -0.97 -21.90 4.20
CA PRO A 527 -1.23 -21.58 2.79
C PRO A 527 -2.65 -21.05 2.55
N ALA A 528 -3.66 -21.63 3.21
CA ALA A 528 -5.04 -21.19 3.05
C ALA A 528 -5.26 -19.73 3.46
N LEU A 529 -4.64 -19.26 4.53
CA LEU A 529 -4.74 -17.86 4.95
C LEU A 529 -4.02 -16.90 3.98
N ARG A 530 -2.94 -17.35 3.35
CA ARG A 530 -2.17 -16.52 2.41
C ARG A 530 -2.76 -16.50 0.99
N ARG A 531 -3.20 -17.63 0.49
CA ARG A 531 -3.50 -17.86 -0.94
C ARG A 531 -4.91 -18.39 -1.21
N GLY A 532 -5.61 -18.84 -0.16
CA GLY A 532 -6.90 -19.51 -0.28
C GLY A 532 -7.99 -18.62 -0.83
N LEU A 533 -8.95 -19.24 -1.52
CA LEU A 533 -10.21 -18.61 -1.87
C LEU A 533 -10.97 -18.18 -0.61
N THR A 534 -11.70 -17.09 -0.71
CA THR A 534 -12.55 -16.56 0.34
C THR A 534 -13.99 -17.01 0.11
N ILE A 535 -14.57 -17.70 1.09
CA ILE A 535 -15.96 -18.19 1.02
C ILE A 535 -16.67 -17.71 2.27
N VAL A 536 -17.59 -16.78 2.14
CA VAL A 536 -18.43 -16.32 3.26
C VAL A 536 -19.36 -17.46 3.68
N ARG A 537 -19.32 -17.83 4.96
CA ARG A 537 -20.12 -18.90 5.56
C ARG A 537 -21.28 -18.38 6.42
N GLY A 538 -21.25 -17.11 6.75
CA GLY A 538 -22.32 -16.43 7.46
C GLY A 538 -21.87 -15.09 8.04
N ALA A 539 -22.81 -14.17 8.09
CA ALA A 539 -22.64 -12.86 8.71
C ALA A 539 -23.96 -12.41 9.33
N ASP A 540 -23.92 -11.78 10.50
CA ASP A 540 -25.09 -11.13 11.08
C ASP A 540 -25.37 -9.81 10.33
N HIS A 541 -26.66 -9.55 10.00
CA HIS A 541 -27.08 -8.50 9.06
C HIS A 541 -27.49 -7.18 9.72
N GLU A 542 -28.10 -7.25 10.91
CA GLU A 542 -28.78 -6.08 11.51
C GLU A 542 -27.97 -5.44 12.63
N ARG A 543 -27.06 -6.18 13.24
CA ARG A 543 -26.32 -5.76 14.42
C ARG A 543 -24.96 -6.45 14.51
N ALA A 544 -24.14 -5.98 15.43
CA ALA A 544 -22.89 -6.65 15.78
C ALA A 544 -23.13 -8.13 16.12
N GLY A 545 -22.22 -9.01 15.72
CA GLY A 545 -22.34 -10.45 15.89
C GLY A 545 -21.29 -11.22 15.07
N LEU A 546 -21.72 -12.32 14.45
CA LEU A 546 -20.85 -13.24 13.70
C LEU A 546 -20.47 -12.71 12.32
N LEU A 547 -19.18 -12.84 11.99
CA LEU A 547 -18.69 -13.02 10.63
C LEU A 547 -17.93 -14.36 10.58
N ALA A 548 -18.28 -15.24 9.65
CA ALA A 548 -17.58 -16.51 9.43
C ALA A 548 -17.18 -16.65 7.97
N VAL A 549 -15.90 -16.95 7.72
CA VAL A 549 -15.30 -17.07 6.41
C VAL A 549 -14.46 -18.35 6.35
N GLU A 550 -14.62 -19.15 5.32
CA GLU A 550 -13.73 -20.27 5.02
C GLU A 550 -12.66 -19.82 4.01
N ARG A 551 -11.42 -20.16 4.33
CA ARG A 551 -10.27 -19.99 3.46
C ARG A 551 -9.87 -21.35 2.91
N HIS A 552 -9.83 -21.51 1.59
CA HIS A 552 -9.53 -22.79 0.95
C HIS A 552 -8.40 -22.62 -0.08
N ASP A 553 -7.24 -23.21 0.22
CA ASP A 553 -6.14 -23.27 -0.74
C ASP A 553 -6.20 -24.58 -1.55
N ALA A 554 -6.54 -24.46 -2.82
CA ALA A 554 -6.71 -25.60 -3.72
C ALA A 554 -5.38 -26.35 -3.98
N GLN A 555 -4.23 -25.68 -3.85
CA GLN A 555 -2.92 -26.29 -4.11
C GLN A 555 -2.48 -27.22 -2.99
N SER A 556 -2.60 -26.79 -1.74
CA SER A 556 -2.26 -27.61 -0.56
C SER A 556 -3.42 -28.47 -0.06
N GLY A 557 -4.65 -28.15 -0.48
CA GLY A 557 -5.87 -28.73 0.08
C GLY A 557 -6.21 -28.23 1.49
N GLU A 558 -5.44 -27.27 2.03
CA GLU A 558 -5.70 -26.74 3.36
C GLU A 558 -6.98 -25.92 3.38
N ARG A 559 -7.78 -26.11 4.43
CA ARG A 559 -9.02 -25.40 4.68
C ARG A 559 -9.02 -24.85 6.08
N VAL A 560 -9.31 -23.56 6.22
CA VAL A 560 -9.33 -22.85 7.50
C VAL A 560 -10.64 -22.09 7.64
N LEU A 561 -11.40 -22.37 8.68
CA LEU A 561 -12.56 -21.59 9.09
C LEU A 561 -12.08 -20.46 10.01
N VAL A 562 -12.33 -19.23 9.61
CA VAL A 562 -12.05 -18.02 10.40
C VAL A 562 -13.39 -17.43 10.81
N ALA A 563 -13.57 -17.15 12.10
CA ALA A 563 -14.79 -16.58 12.60
C ALA A 563 -14.52 -15.47 13.62
N PHE A 564 -15.30 -14.42 13.54
CA PHE A 564 -15.18 -13.20 14.35
C PHE A 564 -16.51 -12.91 15.03
N ASN A 565 -16.44 -12.45 16.27
CA ASN A 565 -17.57 -11.91 17.01
C ASN A 565 -17.37 -10.43 17.26
N THR A 566 -18.17 -9.59 16.64
CA THR A 566 -18.10 -8.13 16.79
C THR A 566 -19.01 -7.59 17.90
N SER A 567 -19.73 -8.48 18.61
CA SER A 567 -20.64 -8.11 19.70
C SER A 567 -19.96 -8.14 21.07
N ASP A 568 -20.56 -7.47 22.03
CA ASP A 568 -20.15 -7.35 23.44
C ASP A 568 -20.50 -8.56 24.31
N ALA A 569 -21.10 -9.58 23.73
CA ALA A 569 -21.45 -10.83 24.41
C ALA A 569 -20.87 -12.06 23.68
N PRO A 570 -20.58 -13.16 24.38
CA PRO A 570 -20.20 -14.41 23.72
C PRO A 570 -21.32 -14.94 22.82
N ILE A 571 -20.95 -15.42 21.64
CA ILE A 571 -21.89 -16.06 20.71
C ILE A 571 -21.56 -17.53 20.51
N SER A 572 -22.61 -18.35 20.34
CA SER A 572 -22.49 -19.75 19.92
C SER A 572 -23.27 -19.95 18.64
N ARG A 573 -22.62 -20.47 17.60
CA ARG A 573 -23.20 -20.66 16.25
C ARG A 573 -22.76 -21.99 15.65
N ASN A 574 -23.66 -22.60 14.89
CA ASN A 574 -23.33 -23.69 13.98
C ASN A 574 -23.00 -23.09 12.61
N ILE A 575 -21.82 -23.37 12.12
CA ILE A 575 -21.32 -22.83 10.84
C ILE A 575 -21.22 -23.98 9.86
N VAL A 576 -21.91 -23.87 8.73
CA VAL A 576 -21.84 -24.84 7.65
C VAL A 576 -20.53 -24.62 6.90
N VAL A 577 -19.76 -25.70 6.75
CA VAL A 577 -18.47 -25.72 6.02
C VAL A 577 -18.56 -26.74 4.90
N GLU A 578 -17.73 -26.58 3.89
CA GLU A 578 -17.66 -27.52 2.79
C GLU A 578 -16.99 -28.84 3.21
N GLY A 579 -17.42 -29.95 2.61
CA GLY A 579 -16.79 -31.26 2.73
C GLY A 579 -17.12 -32.01 4.03
N THR A 580 -16.32 -33.03 4.33
CA THR A 580 -16.55 -34.04 5.36
C THR A 580 -15.55 -33.96 6.50
N ALA A 581 -15.03 -32.76 6.81
CA ALA A 581 -14.08 -32.57 7.91
C ALA A 581 -14.60 -33.23 9.19
N ARG A 582 -13.74 -33.99 9.86
CA ARG A 582 -14.06 -34.73 11.11
C ARG A 582 -13.27 -34.22 12.31
N ARG A 583 -12.14 -33.62 12.08
CA ARG A 583 -11.26 -33.04 13.10
C ARG A 583 -11.09 -31.55 12.85
N VAL A 584 -10.79 -30.85 13.92
CA VAL A 584 -10.51 -29.43 13.88
C VAL A 584 -9.23 -29.17 14.68
N THR A 585 -8.29 -28.49 14.07
CA THR A 585 -7.07 -28.03 14.75
C THR A 585 -7.17 -26.53 14.99
N GLY A 586 -7.09 -26.11 16.25
CA GLY A 586 -7.07 -24.70 16.61
C GLY A 586 -5.72 -24.07 16.22
N LEU A 587 -5.78 -23.00 15.43
CA LEU A 587 -4.61 -22.18 15.08
C LEU A 587 -4.54 -20.90 15.91
N ALA A 588 -5.69 -20.26 16.17
CA ALA A 588 -5.83 -19.14 17.09
C ALA A 588 -7.25 -19.11 17.69
N GLY A 589 -7.41 -18.55 18.89
CA GLY A 589 -8.69 -18.54 19.59
C GLY A 589 -9.15 -19.94 20.02
N ARG A 590 -10.46 -20.08 20.29
CA ARG A 590 -11.03 -21.36 20.75
C ARG A 590 -11.70 -22.09 19.60
N CYS A 591 -11.18 -23.25 19.25
CA CYS A 591 -11.77 -24.16 18.27
C CYS A 591 -12.27 -25.45 18.97
N PRO A 592 -13.34 -26.10 18.48
CA PRO A 592 -13.75 -27.41 18.99
C PRO A 592 -12.70 -28.46 18.59
N ALA A 593 -12.57 -29.52 19.38
CA ALA A 593 -11.63 -30.61 19.09
C ALA A 593 -12.08 -31.49 17.91
N ALA A 594 -13.39 -31.55 17.65
CA ALA A 594 -13.96 -32.38 16.59
C ALA A 594 -15.23 -31.77 16.02
N VAL A 595 -15.58 -32.19 14.81
CA VAL A 595 -16.85 -31.90 14.15
C VAL A 595 -17.85 -33.00 14.56
N THR A 596 -18.93 -32.62 15.26
CA THR A 596 -19.95 -33.58 15.73
C THR A 596 -20.94 -33.94 14.63
N THR A 597 -21.16 -33.03 13.68
CA THR A 597 -22.03 -33.24 12.52
C THR A 597 -21.22 -32.95 11.25
N PRO A 598 -21.08 -33.91 10.32
CA PRO A 598 -20.36 -33.66 9.07
C PRO A 598 -20.84 -32.39 8.34
N GLY A 599 -19.91 -31.55 7.89
CA GLY A 599 -20.24 -30.28 7.24
C GLY A 599 -20.68 -29.15 8.17
N THR A 600 -20.62 -29.33 9.52
CA THR A 600 -21.03 -28.30 10.46
C THR A 600 -20.06 -28.18 11.63
N VAL A 601 -19.50 -26.98 11.85
CA VAL A 601 -18.64 -26.66 12.99
C VAL A 601 -19.40 -25.78 13.97
N ARG A 602 -19.49 -26.20 15.22
CA ARG A 602 -20.07 -25.38 16.30
C ARG A 602 -18.96 -24.58 16.97
N LEU A 603 -18.99 -23.25 16.83
CA LEU A 603 -18.06 -22.33 17.49
C LEU A 603 -18.74 -21.58 18.64
N THR A 604 -17.98 -21.37 19.73
CA THR A 604 -18.32 -20.42 20.80
C THR A 604 -17.20 -19.39 20.85
N ILE A 605 -17.51 -18.14 20.50
CA ILE A 605 -16.56 -17.05 20.34
C ILE A 605 -16.85 -16.00 21.43
N PRO A 606 -15.87 -15.62 22.26
CA PRO A 606 -16.07 -14.59 23.28
C PRO A 606 -16.41 -13.23 22.66
N ALA A 607 -16.86 -12.28 23.47
CA ALA A 607 -17.09 -10.91 23.06
C ALA A 607 -15.82 -10.34 22.40
N PHE A 608 -15.97 -9.65 21.27
CA PHE A 608 -14.88 -9.08 20.46
C PHE A 608 -13.74 -10.06 20.14
N GLY A 609 -14.06 -11.36 20.10
CA GLY A 609 -13.11 -12.44 19.92
C GLY A 609 -13.08 -12.98 18.49
N HIS A 610 -12.13 -13.89 18.26
CA HIS A 610 -11.98 -14.60 17.00
C HIS A 610 -11.64 -16.07 17.22
N ALA A 611 -11.82 -16.88 16.19
CA ALA A 611 -11.39 -18.26 16.11
C ALA A 611 -10.82 -18.56 14.72
N VAL A 612 -9.66 -19.20 14.66
CA VAL A 612 -8.99 -19.65 13.44
C VAL A 612 -8.79 -21.15 13.55
N CYS A 613 -9.54 -21.92 12.77
CA CYS A 613 -9.70 -23.35 12.93
C CYS A 613 -9.39 -24.07 11.61
N ARG A 614 -8.31 -24.87 11.56
CA ARG A 614 -8.04 -25.72 10.40
C ARG A 614 -8.97 -26.91 10.41
N LEU A 615 -9.56 -27.19 9.24
CA LEU A 615 -10.49 -28.30 9.03
C LEU A 615 -9.71 -29.47 8.44
N ASP A 616 -9.57 -30.55 9.23
CA ASP A 616 -8.85 -31.76 8.84
C ASP A 616 -9.86 -32.85 8.43
N GLY A 617 -9.76 -33.33 7.19
CA GLY A 617 -10.74 -34.22 6.57
C GLY A 617 -10.33 -35.65 6.49
#